data_0cf65ce2b350842e2d003aec2738bee0
#
_entry.id   0cf65ce2b350842e2d003aec2738bee0
#
_cell.length_a   1.000
_cell.length_b   1.000
_cell.length_c   1.000
_cell.angle_alpha   90.00
_cell.angle_beta   90.00
_cell.angle_gamma   90.00
#
_symmetry.space_group_name_H-M   'P 1'
#
loop_
_entity.id
_entity.type
_entity.pdbx_description
1 polymer ?
#
loop_
_entity_poly.entity_id
_entity_poly.type
_entity_poly.pdbx_seq_one_letter_code
_entity_poly.pdbx_strand_id
1 'polypeptide(L)'
;MFKFNKGMKVERVVKMNKEIINTLQRREKIIHLLDTENTVSVNKLSKLFKVSSVTIRNDLRHLEEKGCILRCYGGAMLNKSFALDKPLLDKSRINSIIKNKIAQRAAEMVNDGDRIILDSGSTTAAMVPYLRNKKNLIVFTNAVNIAYELSINNDIEVIIAGGNIRKKAYSISSPTVEQQLRMYHFDKLFLGVDGFDLDAGITTPNFGEANVNRVMCQVSGQIIAMTDSTKFGRKSFCTIEKINLIKTLITDTKIPKDYLEQLHKLGINVVIVDD
;
A
#
# COMPACT_ATOMS: atom_id res chain seq x y z
N MET A 1 44.35 -39.83 7.24
CA MET A 1 43.31 -40.85 6.93
C MET A 1 42.17 -40.64 7.93
N PHE A 2 41.28 -39.70 7.64
CA PHE A 2 40.14 -39.41 8.51
C PHE A 2 38.87 -40.03 7.92
N LYS A 3 38.31 -40.99 8.68
CA LYS A 3 37.05 -41.68 8.33
C LYS A 3 35.88 -40.71 8.58
N PHE A 4 35.21 -40.25 7.54
CA PHE A 4 33.90 -39.60 7.62
C PHE A 4 32.84 -40.65 7.97
N ASN A 5 32.23 -40.49 9.12
CA ASN A 5 31.11 -41.28 9.60
C ASN A 5 29.82 -40.82 8.90
N LYS A 6 29.38 -41.52 7.85
CA LYS A 6 28.09 -41.37 7.22
C LYS A 6 27.02 -41.95 8.15
N GLY A 7 26.19 -41.14 8.76
CA GLY A 7 25.06 -41.68 9.49
C GLY A 7 24.40 -40.73 10.48
N MET A 8 24.29 -39.44 10.18
CA MET A 8 23.34 -38.62 10.90
C MET A 8 22.19 -38.24 9.95
N LYS A 9 21.05 -38.86 10.24
CA LYS A 9 19.80 -38.75 9.49
C LYS A 9 19.41 -37.27 9.27
N VAL A 10 19.24 -36.92 8.01
CA VAL A 10 18.69 -35.67 7.50
C VAL A 10 17.23 -35.37 8.01
N GLU A 11 16.64 -36.33 8.74
CA GLU A 11 15.27 -36.24 9.27
C GLU A 11 15.08 -35.31 10.48
N ARG A 12 16.13 -34.71 11.05
CA ARG A 12 15.99 -33.83 12.21
C ARG A 12 15.97 -32.34 11.90
N VAL A 13 16.17 -31.91 10.66
CA VAL A 13 16.17 -30.50 10.27
C VAL A 13 14.80 -30.04 9.72
N VAL A 14 13.87 -30.95 9.45
CA VAL A 14 12.50 -30.63 8.95
C VAL A 14 11.49 -30.45 10.10
N LYS A 15 11.89 -30.61 11.37
CA LYS A 15 11.02 -30.31 12.51
C LYS A 15 11.32 -28.94 13.06
N MET A 16 10.37 -28.02 12.81
CA MET A 16 10.09 -26.79 13.55
C MET A 16 10.74 -25.52 13.03
N ASN A 17 10.15 -24.94 12.00
CA ASN A 17 9.73 -23.56 12.16
C ASN A 17 8.21 -23.55 12.35
N LYS A 18 7.73 -23.76 13.56
CA LYS A 18 6.43 -23.26 14.00
C LYS A 18 6.61 -21.74 14.07
N GLU A 19 6.41 -21.05 12.95
CA GLU A 19 6.25 -19.61 12.96
C GLU A 19 5.12 -19.30 13.92
N ILE A 20 5.45 -18.74 15.05
CA ILE A 20 4.46 -18.14 15.96
C ILE A 20 3.95 -16.93 15.19
N ILE A 21 2.83 -17.13 14.48
CA ILE A 21 2.17 -16.04 13.75
C ILE A 21 1.77 -14.99 14.77
N ASN A 22 2.36 -13.80 14.70
CA ASN A 22 2.01 -12.70 15.59
C ASN A 22 0.57 -12.24 15.32
N THR A 23 0.00 -11.45 16.22
CA THR A 23 -1.40 -10.99 16.14
C THR A 23 -1.69 -10.23 14.84
N LEU A 24 -0.75 -9.41 14.36
CA LEU A 24 -0.92 -8.63 13.16
C LEU A 24 -0.98 -9.52 11.91
N GLN A 25 -0.01 -10.42 11.76
CA GLN A 25 0.04 -11.39 10.66
C GLN A 25 -1.19 -12.31 10.65
N ARG A 26 -1.72 -12.67 11.83
CA ARG A 26 -2.93 -13.48 11.94
C ARG A 26 -4.14 -12.72 11.41
N ARG A 27 -4.29 -11.45 11.78
CA ARG A 27 -5.40 -10.58 11.30
C ARG A 27 -5.32 -10.36 9.79
N GLU A 28 -4.15 -10.14 9.22
CA GLU A 28 -3.95 -10.06 7.77
C GLU A 28 -4.37 -11.36 7.07
N LYS A 29 -3.98 -12.53 7.61
CA LYS A 29 -4.37 -13.82 7.06
C LYS A 29 -5.89 -14.08 7.18
N ILE A 30 -6.55 -13.60 8.23
CA ILE A 30 -8.03 -13.66 8.37
C ILE A 30 -8.70 -12.88 7.24
N ILE A 31 -8.24 -11.65 6.97
CA ILE A 31 -8.76 -10.84 5.86
C ILE A 31 -8.58 -11.53 4.52
N HIS A 32 -7.40 -12.11 4.28
CA HIS A 32 -7.12 -12.84 3.04
C HIS A 32 -8.03 -14.08 2.86
N LEU A 33 -8.32 -14.81 3.96
CA LEU A 33 -9.27 -15.92 3.92
C LEU A 33 -10.68 -15.46 3.59
N LEU A 34 -11.09 -14.30 4.13
CA LEU A 34 -12.39 -13.71 3.85
C LEU A 34 -12.51 -13.22 2.39
N ASP A 35 -11.41 -12.79 1.77
CA ASP A 35 -11.36 -12.44 0.35
C ASP A 35 -11.65 -13.64 -0.56
N THR A 36 -11.16 -14.82 -0.17
CA THR A 36 -11.31 -16.05 -0.97
C THR A 36 -12.61 -16.81 -0.69
N GLU A 37 -13.07 -16.80 0.56
CA GLU A 37 -14.18 -17.63 1.01
C GLU A 37 -15.46 -16.83 1.32
N ASN A 38 -15.42 -15.50 1.27
CA ASN A 38 -16.47 -14.56 1.65
C ASN A 38 -16.90 -14.62 3.12
N THR A 39 -16.86 -15.78 3.76
CA THR A 39 -17.22 -15.99 5.17
C THR A 39 -16.23 -16.94 5.86
N VAL A 40 -15.98 -16.71 7.15
CA VAL A 40 -15.16 -17.61 7.98
C VAL A 40 -15.81 -17.82 9.34
N SER A 41 -15.68 -19.03 9.90
CA SER A 41 -16.16 -19.32 11.25
C SER A 41 -15.04 -19.23 12.29
N VAL A 42 -15.40 -18.85 13.53
CA VAL A 42 -14.47 -18.80 14.66
C VAL A 42 -13.78 -20.15 14.87
N ASN A 43 -14.54 -21.25 14.76
CA ASN A 43 -14.00 -22.61 14.95
C ASN A 43 -12.96 -22.97 13.88
N LYS A 44 -13.20 -22.61 12.61
CA LYS A 44 -12.25 -22.82 11.50
C LYS A 44 -10.98 -22.04 11.75
N LEU A 45 -11.06 -20.76 12.10
CA LEU A 45 -9.92 -19.90 12.36
C LEU A 45 -9.12 -20.37 13.61
N SER A 46 -9.80 -20.77 14.68
CA SER A 46 -9.18 -21.30 15.90
C SER A 46 -8.32 -22.54 15.59
N LYS A 47 -8.85 -23.47 14.82
CA LYS A 47 -8.12 -24.68 14.37
C LYS A 47 -6.95 -24.33 13.46
N LEU A 48 -7.17 -23.43 12.48
CA LEU A 48 -6.14 -23.06 11.49
C LEU A 48 -4.95 -22.37 12.14
N PHE A 49 -5.20 -21.40 13.03
CA PHE A 49 -4.15 -20.61 13.68
C PHE A 49 -3.65 -21.22 15.01
N LYS A 50 -4.27 -22.32 15.47
CA LYS A 50 -3.92 -22.99 16.75
C LYS A 50 -3.96 -22.05 17.96
N VAL A 51 -4.96 -21.18 17.99
CA VAL A 51 -5.23 -20.25 19.12
C VAL A 51 -6.66 -20.46 19.64
N SER A 52 -6.92 -19.95 20.84
CA SER A 52 -8.25 -20.08 21.46
C SER A 52 -9.35 -19.37 20.66
N SER A 53 -10.60 -19.83 20.77
CA SER A 53 -11.75 -19.13 20.21
C SER A 53 -11.92 -17.71 20.78
N VAL A 54 -11.46 -17.46 22.00
CA VAL A 54 -11.44 -16.13 22.61
C VAL A 54 -10.48 -15.21 21.87
N THR A 55 -9.29 -15.71 21.55
CA THR A 55 -8.29 -14.95 20.78
C THR A 55 -8.85 -14.58 19.39
N ILE A 56 -9.48 -15.53 18.70
CA ILE A 56 -10.12 -15.26 17.40
C ILE A 56 -11.24 -14.23 17.52
N ARG A 57 -12.12 -14.34 18.54
CA ARG A 57 -13.18 -13.34 18.73
C ARG A 57 -12.64 -11.94 18.99
N ASN A 58 -11.52 -11.82 19.69
CA ASN A 58 -10.84 -10.54 19.90
C ASN A 58 -10.24 -9.99 18.59
N ASP A 59 -9.65 -10.86 17.77
CA ASP A 59 -9.16 -10.46 16.44
C ASP A 59 -10.30 -9.99 15.54
N LEU A 60 -11.41 -10.75 15.48
CA LEU A 60 -12.59 -10.37 14.71
C LEU A 60 -13.22 -9.08 15.23
N ARG A 61 -13.27 -8.85 16.54
CA ARG A 61 -13.75 -7.57 17.10
C ARG A 61 -12.89 -6.40 16.60
N HIS A 62 -11.57 -6.53 16.71
CA HIS A 62 -10.67 -5.51 16.23
C HIS A 62 -10.82 -5.24 14.72
N LEU A 63 -10.99 -6.28 13.90
CA LEU A 63 -11.21 -6.14 12.45
C LEU A 63 -12.57 -5.48 12.13
N GLU A 64 -13.59 -5.74 12.93
CA GLU A 64 -14.90 -5.08 12.84
C GLU A 64 -14.81 -3.59 13.21
N GLU A 65 -14.13 -3.24 14.32
CA GLU A 65 -13.85 -1.85 14.74
C GLU A 65 -13.09 -1.07 13.66
N LYS A 66 -12.23 -1.76 12.89
CA LYS A 66 -11.53 -1.20 11.72
C LYS A 66 -12.38 -1.16 10.44
N GLY A 67 -13.61 -1.64 10.50
CA GLY A 67 -14.51 -1.69 9.35
C GLY A 67 -14.14 -2.73 8.28
N CYS A 68 -13.17 -3.61 8.57
CA CYS A 68 -12.70 -4.63 7.63
C CYS A 68 -13.73 -5.72 7.38
N ILE A 69 -14.49 -6.07 8.40
CA ILE A 69 -15.44 -7.19 8.39
C ILE A 69 -16.77 -6.79 9.02
N LEU A 70 -17.78 -7.60 8.75
CA LEU A 70 -19.06 -7.62 9.46
C LEU A 70 -19.12 -8.95 10.23
N ARG A 71 -19.37 -8.90 11.54
CA ARG A 71 -19.55 -10.12 12.34
C ARG A 71 -20.93 -10.70 12.11
N CYS A 72 -20.97 -12.01 12.02
CA CYS A 72 -22.20 -12.79 11.95
C CYS A 72 -22.18 -13.89 13.02
N TYR A 73 -23.29 -14.61 13.15
CA TYR A 73 -23.40 -15.69 14.15
C TYR A 73 -22.31 -16.75 13.91
N GLY A 74 -21.42 -16.91 14.89
CA GLY A 74 -20.31 -17.89 14.84
C GLY A 74 -19.13 -17.54 13.95
N GLY A 75 -19.09 -16.35 13.31
CA GLY A 75 -18.03 -15.99 12.38
C GLY A 75 -18.00 -14.55 11.93
N ALA A 76 -17.50 -14.34 10.72
CA ALA A 76 -17.43 -13.04 10.08
C ALA A 76 -17.50 -13.15 8.55
N MET A 77 -17.90 -12.05 7.90
CA MET A 77 -17.88 -11.85 6.46
C MET A 77 -17.13 -10.57 6.12
N LEU A 78 -16.61 -10.48 4.91
CA LEU A 78 -15.90 -9.30 4.44
C LEU A 78 -16.87 -8.12 4.30
N ASN A 79 -16.46 -6.95 4.78
CA ASN A 79 -17.19 -5.72 4.48
C ASN A 79 -16.89 -5.31 3.01
N LYS A 80 -17.91 -5.17 2.19
CA LYS A 80 -17.77 -4.81 0.76
C LYS A 80 -17.11 -3.44 0.53
N SER A 81 -17.20 -2.53 1.50
CA SER A 81 -16.53 -1.22 1.47
C SER A 81 -15.04 -1.30 1.79
N PHE A 82 -14.53 -2.50 2.14
CA PHE A 82 -13.14 -2.67 2.52
C PHE A 82 -12.24 -2.86 1.30
N ALA A 83 -11.13 -2.08 1.24
CA ALA A 83 -10.16 -2.20 0.17
C ALA A 83 -9.18 -3.35 0.44
N LEU A 84 -9.25 -4.36 -0.41
CA LEU A 84 -8.41 -5.56 -0.33
C LEU A 84 -7.05 -5.36 -0.99
N ASP A 85 -6.11 -6.19 -0.56
CA ASP A 85 -4.78 -6.28 -1.16
C ASP A 85 -4.80 -7.05 -2.49
N LYS A 86 -5.11 -6.36 -3.58
CA LYS A 86 -5.10 -6.93 -4.95
C LYS A 86 -3.70 -6.90 -5.55
N PRO A 87 -3.34 -7.88 -6.41
CA PRO A 87 -2.10 -7.82 -7.19
C PRO A 87 -2.00 -6.53 -8.01
N LEU A 88 -0.78 -5.99 -8.14
CA LEU A 88 -0.53 -4.76 -8.90
C LEU A 88 -1.00 -4.88 -10.36
N LEU A 89 -0.79 -6.03 -10.98
CA LEU A 89 -1.24 -6.29 -12.35
C LEU A 89 -2.76 -6.20 -12.50
N ASP A 90 -3.52 -6.65 -11.51
CA ASP A 90 -4.98 -6.52 -11.52
C ASP A 90 -5.39 -5.07 -11.27
N LYS A 91 -4.73 -4.40 -10.31
CA LYS A 91 -4.95 -2.97 -10.06
C LYS A 91 -4.66 -2.12 -11.30
N SER A 92 -3.62 -2.42 -12.09
CA SER A 92 -3.24 -1.65 -13.27
C SER A 92 -4.26 -1.72 -14.40
N ARG A 93 -4.99 -2.81 -14.51
CA ARG A 93 -6.04 -3.00 -15.52
C ARG A 93 -7.35 -2.26 -15.18
N ILE A 94 -7.64 -2.12 -13.87
CA ILE A 94 -8.86 -1.45 -13.41
C ILE A 94 -8.69 0.06 -13.55
N ASN A 95 -9.64 0.73 -14.23
CA ASN A 95 -9.65 2.17 -14.44
C ASN A 95 -8.35 2.71 -15.08
N SER A 96 -7.72 1.94 -15.98
CA SER A 96 -6.42 2.28 -16.55
C SER A 96 -6.41 3.63 -17.27
N ILE A 97 -7.49 3.98 -18.00
CA ILE A 97 -7.63 5.26 -18.70
C ILE A 97 -7.58 6.41 -17.71
N ILE A 98 -8.41 6.35 -16.66
CA ILE A 98 -8.47 7.39 -15.61
C ILE A 98 -7.13 7.52 -14.89
N LYS A 99 -6.48 6.39 -14.54
CA LYS A 99 -5.16 6.41 -13.90
C LYS A 99 -4.10 7.05 -14.77
N ASN A 100 -4.14 6.84 -16.09
CA ASN A 100 -3.23 7.52 -17.01
C ASN A 100 -3.45 9.04 -17.01
N LYS A 101 -4.71 9.51 -17.04
CA LYS A 101 -5.01 10.94 -16.95
C LYS A 101 -4.55 11.57 -15.63
N ILE A 102 -4.81 10.89 -14.51
CA ILE A 102 -4.31 11.30 -13.19
C ILE A 102 -2.78 11.36 -13.18
N ALA A 103 -2.12 10.34 -13.72
CA ALA A 103 -0.67 10.24 -13.80
C ALA A 103 -0.05 11.33 -14.69
N GLN A 104 -0.65 11.62 -15.84
CA GLN A 104 -0.24 12.71 -16.72
C GLN A 104 -0.34 14.06 -15.99
N ARG A 105 -1.48 14.32 -15.34
CA ARG A 105 -1.69 15.56 -14.58
C ARG A 105 -0.72 15.69 -13.41
N ALA A 106 -0.39 14.59 -12.74
CA ALA A 106 0.61 14.54 -11.67
C ALA A 106 2.02 14.85 -12.20
N ALA A 107 2.39 14.31 -13.36
CA ALA A 107 3.70 14.55 -13.96
C ALA A 107 3.90 16.01 -14.39
N GLU A 108 2.85 16.76 -14.71
CA GLU A 108 2.91 18.20 -14.99
C GLU A 108 3.32 19.01 -13.74
N MET A 109 3.10 18.47 -12.53
CA MET A 109 3.52 19.10 -11.27
C MET A 109 4.99 18.86 -10.93
N VAL A 110 5.70 18.06 -11.72
CA VAL A 110 7.15 17.80 -11.55
C VAL A 110 7.92 18.83 -12.36
N ASN A 111 8.86 19.51 -11.70
CA ASN A 111 9.79 20.43 -12.36
C ASN A 111 11.16 19.77 -12.58
N ASP A 112 11.93 20.30 -13.52
CA ASP A 112 13.33 19.92 -13.67
C ASP A 112 14.11 20.21 -12.38
N GLY A 113 14.97 19.29 -11.97
CA GLY A 113 15.74 19.40 -10.72
C GLY A 113 14.98 19.01 -9.44
N ASP A 114 13.71 18.67 -9.51
CA ASP A 114 12.97 18.19 -8.33
C ASP A 114 13.55 16.87 -7.77
N ARG A 115 13.43 16.69 -6.46
CA ARG A 115 13.67 15.43 -5.75
C ARG A 115 12.33 14.87 -5.34
N ILE A 116 11.91 13.77 -5.93
CA ILE A 116 10.56 13.25 -5.72
C ILE A 116 10.57 11.81 -5.21
N ILE A 117 9.48 11.45 -4.54
CA ILE A 117 9.18 10.05 -4.23
C ILE A 117 8.02 9.59 -5.11
N LEU A 118 8.18 8.44 -5.76
CA LEU A 118 7.10 7.69 -6.37
C LEU A 118 6.81 6.44 -5.53
N ASP A 119 5.64 6.40 -4.91
CA ASP A 119 5.15 5.22 -4.18
C ASP A 119 4.87 4.02 -5.11
N SER A 120 4.76 2.84 -4.52
CA SER A 120 4.49 1.59 -5.22
C SER A 120 3.00 1.39 -5.54
N GLY A 121 2.46 2.14 -6.48
CA GLY A 121 1.06 2.03 -6.89
C GLY A 121 0.88 1.87 -8.40
N SER A 122 -0.28 1.39 -8.84
CA SER A 122 -0.59 1.32 -10.28
C SER A 122 -0.79 2.71 -10.90
N THR A 123 -1.26 3.68 -10.13
CA THR A 123 -1.44 5.07 -10.58
C THR A 123 -0.09 5.80 -10.63
N THR A 124 0.77 5.58 -9.65
CA THR A 124 2.13 6.14 -9.62
C THR A 124 3.03 5.54 -10.70
N ALA A 125 2.92 4.23 -10.95
CA ALA A 125 3.63 3.59 -12.05
C ALA A 125 3.23 4.17 -13.42
N ALA A 126 1.98 4.56 -13.59
CA ALA A 126 1.51 5.20 -14.83
C ALA A 126 2.13 6.59 -15.08
N MET A 127 2.81 7.21 -14.08
CA MET A 127 3.53 8.49 -14.29
C MET A 127 4.83 8.34 -15.09
N VAL A 128 5.47 7.18 -15.04
CA VAL A 128 6.82 6.96 -15.58
C VAL A 128 6.97 7.44 -17.03
N PRO A 129 6.05 7.11 -17.97
CA PRO A 129 6.16 7.58 -19.35
C PRO A 129 6.17 9.11 -19.50
N TYR A 130 5.48 9.82 -18.60
CA TYR A 130 5.33 11.28 -18.65
C TYR A 130 6.51 12.03 -18.00
N LEU A 131 7.42 11.33 -17.33
CA LEU A 131 8.61 11.91 -16.72
C LEU A 131 9.83 11.89 -17.65
N ARG A 132 9.77 11.22 -18.80
CA ARG A 132 10.91 10.98 -19.70
C ARG A 132 11.62 12.25 -20.19
N ASN A 133 10.92 13.37 -20.26
CA ASN A 133 11.47 14.65 -20.74
C ASN A 133 11.94 15.56 -19.60
N LYS A 134 11.84 15.13 -18.35
CA LYS A 134 12.33 15.90 -17.19
C LYS A 134 13.83 15.77 -17.06
N LYS A 135 14.49 16.85 -16.64
CA LYS A 135 15.96 16.93 -16.54
C LYS A 135 16.41 17.06 -15.09
N ASN A 136 17.55 16.46 -14.79
CA ASN A 136 18.18 16.53 -13.46
C ASN A 136 17.23 16.09 -12.33
N LEU A 137 16.30 15.16 -12.61
CA LEU A 137 15.31 14.67 -11.66
C LEU A 137 15.95 13.59 -10.77
N ILE A 138 15.72 13.66 -9.47
CA ILE A 138 16.06 12.59 -8.53
C ILE A 138 14.77 11.91 -8.09
N VAL A 139 14.66 10.61 -8.32
CA VAL A 139 13.46 9.83 -7.96
C VAL A 139 13.83 8.73 -6.99
N PHE A 140 13.28 8.81 -5.78
CA PHE A 140 13.24 7.65 -4.88
C PHE A 140 11.98 6.83 -5.13
N THR A 141 12.13 5.52 -5.17
CA THR A 141 10.97 4.61 -5.20
C THR A 141 11.27 3.32 -4.44
N ASN A 142 10.23 2.75 -3.84
CA ASN A 142 10.25 1.39 -3.30
C ASN A 142 9.66 0.36 -4.27
N ALA A 143 9.35 0.75 -5.51
CA ALA A 143 8.75 -0.09 -6.54
C ALA A 143 9.78 -0.52 -7.58
N VAL A 144 10.03 -1.82 -7.69
CA VAL A 144 11.04 -2.38 -8.61
C VAL A 144 10.71 -2.11 -10.07
N ASN A 145 9.44 -2.20 -10.45
CA ASN A 145 8.98 -1.91 -11.81
C ASN A 145 9.17 -0.42 -12.19
N ILE A 146 8.87 0.50 -11.27
CA ILE A 146 9.08 1.95 -11.48
C ILE A 146 10.57 2.24 -11.61
N ALA A 147 11.41 1.70 -10.71
CA ALA A 147 12.86 1.89 -10.76
C ALA A 147 13.45 1.37 -12.07
N TYR A 148 13.03 0.18 -12.51
CA TYR A 148 13.49 -0.40 -13.77
C TYR A 148 13.15 0.49 -14.98
N GLU A 149 11.90 0.93 -15.09
CA GLU A 149 11.48 1.76 -16.22
C GLU A 149 12.15 3.16 -16.23
N LEU A 150 12.36 3.77 -15.06
CA LEU A 150 13.03 5.06 -14.95
C LEU A 150 14.54 4.96 -15.24
N SER A 151 15.19 3.85 -14.87
CA SER A 151 16.64 3.67 -15.04
C SER A 151 17.10 3.64 -16.50
N ILE A 152 16.18 3.54 -17.45
CA ILE A 152 16.48 3.62 -18.88
C ILE A 152 16.74 5.08 -19.32
N ASN A 153 16.33 6.07 -18.52
CA ASN A 153 16.50 7.49 -18.82
C ASN A 153 17.75 8.05 -18.12
N ASN A 154 18.70 8.55 -18.90
CA ASN A 154 19.98 9.06 -18.39
C ASN A 154 19.86 10.38 -17.59
N ASP A 155 18.79 11.16 -17.77
CA ASP A 155 18.56 12.44 -17.09
C ASP A 155 17.84 12.28 -15.75
N ILE A 156 17.53 11.03 -15.34
CA ILE A 156 16.85 10.73 -14.09
C ILE A 156 17.76 9.87 -13.20
N GLU A 157 18.16 10.41 -12.06
CA GLU A 157 18.81 9.64 -11.01
C GLU A 157 17.77 8.85 -10.22
N VAL A 158 17.91 7.52 -10.16
CA VAL A 158 16.95 6.64 -9.49
C VAL A 158 17.57 6.05 -8.23
N ILE A 159 16.95 6.34 -7.09
CA ILE A 159 17.27 5.73 -5.81
C ILE A 159 16.21 4.67 -5.52
N ILE A 160 16.59 3.40 -5.54
CA ILE A 160 15.71 2.30 -5.19
C ILE A 160 15.90 1.86 -3.73
N ALA A 161 14.79 1.62 -3.04
CA ALA A 161 14.81 1.00 -1.72
C ALA A 161 15.39 -0.42 -1.78
N GLY A 162 16.24 -0.77 -0.81
CA GLY A 162 16.81 -2.11 -0.70
C GLY A 162 15.98 -3.05 0.19
N GLY A 163 15.93 -4.35 -0.14
CA GLY A 163 15.27 -5.35 0.70
C GLY A 163 14.55 -6.45 -0.06
N ASN A 164 13.64 -7.14 0.62
CA ASN A 164 12.84 -8.21 0.03
C ASN A 164 11.66 -7.68 -0.78
N ILE A 165 11.52 -8.17 -1.99
CA ILE A 165 10.42 -7.77 -2.89
C ILE A 165 9.12 -8.47 -2.47
N ARG A 166 8.09 -7.71 -2.20
CA ARG A 166 6.71 -8.17 -2.09
C ARG A 166 6.14 -8.40 -3.50
N LYS A 167 6.17 -9.64 -3.95
CA LYS A 167 5.82 -10.04 -5.33
C LYS A 167 4.45 -9.54 -5.80
N LYS A 168 3.48 -9.44 -4.89
CA LYS A 168 2.10 -9.02 -5.19
C LYS A 168 2.01 -7.55 -5.65
N ALA A 169 2.91 -6.69 -5.17
CA ALA A 169 2.93 -5.26 -5.47
C ALA A 169 4.23 -4.78 -6.13
N TYR A 170 5.20 -5.67 -6.34
CA TYR A 170 6.56 -5.33 -6.79
C TYR A 170 7.22 -4.26 -5.89
N SER A 171 6.80 -4.18 -4.63
CA SER A 171 7.26 -3.19 -3.67
C SER A 171 8.24 -3.77 -2.67
N ILE A 172 9.10 -2.92 -2.12
CA ILE A 172 9.99 -3.23 -1.02
C ILE A 172 9.52 -2.43 0.19
N SER A 173 9.24 -3.12 1.30
CA SER A 173 8.81 -2.48 2.55
C SER A 173 9.47 -3.19 3.74
N SER A 174 10.34 -2.47 4.45
CA SER A 174 11.06 -2.99 5.60
C SER A 174 11.54 -1.84 6.49
N PRO A 175 11.93 -2.09 7.75
CA PRO A 175 12.56 -1.08 8.60
C PRO A 175 13.82 -0.45 7.99
N THR A 176 14.56 -1.19 7.16
CA THR A 176 15.74 -0.67 6.44
C THR A 176 15.34 0.41 5.43
N VAL A 177 14.21 0.26 4.74
CA VAL A 177 13.69 1.29 3.83
C VAL A 177 13.29 2.54 4.59
N GLU A 178 12.64 2.37 5.75
CA GLU A 178 12.27 3.49 6.62
C GLU A 178 13.51 4.27 7.10
N GLN A 179 14.57 3.57 7.49
CA GLN A 179 15.85 4.18 7.87
C GLN A 179 16.52 4.89 6.68
N GLN A 180 16.53 4.28 5.51
CA GLN A 180 17.10 4.87 4.29
C GLN A 180 16.35 6.17 3.93
N LEU A 181 15.03 6.17 3.92
CA LEU A 181 14.20 7.36 3.64
C LEU A 181 14.52 8.53 4.56
N ARG A 182 14.72 8.28 5.86
CA ARG A 182 15.02 9.33 6.85
C ARG A 182 16.37 10.02 6.64
N MET A 183 17.22 9.51 5.75
CA MET A 183 18.49 10.15 5.37
C MET A 183 18.30 11.26 4.33
N TYR A 184 17.11 11.41 3.75
CA TYR A 184 16.83 12.31 2.65
C TYR A 184 15.68 13.27 2.97
N HIS A 185 15.60 14.37 2.19
CA HIS A 185 14.44 15.25 2.12
C HIS A 185 14.02 15.39 0.66
N PHE A 186 12.73 15.25 0.40
CA PHE A 186 12.15 15.30 -0.93
C PHE A 186 11.23 16.49 -1.08
N ASP A 187 11.15 17.04 -2.29
CA ASP A 187 10.28 18.18 -2.59
C ASP A 187 8.81 17.72 -2.65
N LYS A 188 8.57 16.56 -3.29
CA LYS A 188 7.21 16.03 -3.51
C LYS A 188 7.15 14.51 -3.34
N LEU A 189 6.05 14.07 -2.74
CA LEU A 189 5.63 12.66 -2.71
C LEU A 189 4.40 12.49 -3.59
N PHE A 190 4.46 11.58 -4.54
CA PHE A 190 3.31 11.10 -5.29
C PHE A 190 2.85 9.79 -4.66
N LEU A 191 1.71 9.83 -3.98
CA LEU A 191 1.21 8.74 -3.14
C LEU A 191 -0.01 8.08 -3.77
N GLY A 192 0.09 6.80 -4.10
CA GLY A 192 -1.05 5.98 -4.49
C GLY A 192 -1.96 5.69 -3.30
N VAL A 193 -3.27 5.56 -3.54
CA VAL A 193 -4.27 5.38 -2.48
C VAL A 193 -5.09 4.12 -2.74
N ASP A 194 -5.16 3.22 -1.76
CA ASP A 194 -6.04 2.05 -1.80
C ASP A 194 -7.41 2.31 -1.17
N GLY A 195 -7.45 3.11 -0.10
CA GLY A 195 -8.68 3.58 0.53
C GLY A 195 -8.54 5.02 0.99
N PHE A 196 -9.56 5.82 0.74
CA PHE A 196 -9.64 7.24 1.09
C PHE A 196 -10.94 7.50 1.86
N ASP A 197 -10.84 7.81 3.13
CA ASP A 197 -11.98 8.00 4.01
C ASP A 197 -11.78 9.25 4.88
N LEU A 198 -12.83 10.06 5.07
CA LEU A 198 -12.74 11.33 5.80
C LEU A 198 -12.29 11.15 7.27
N ASP A 199 -12.71 10.06 7.91
CA ASP A 199 -12.38 9.77 9.31
C ASP A 199 -11.11 8.93 9.45
N ALA A 200 -10.99 7.84 8.65
CA ALA A 200 -9.87 6.91 8.74
C ALA A 200 -8.60 7.43 8.05
N GLY A 201 -8.72 8.44 7.18
CA GLY A 201 -7.60 8.96 6.40
C GLY A 201 -7.27 8.15 5.16
N ILE A 202 -6.01 8.22 4.73
CA ILE A 202 -5.46 7.40 3.65
C ILE A 202 -5.08 6.04 4.22
N THR A 203 -5.52 4.98 3.57
CA THR A 203 -5.34 3.62 4.08
C THR A 203 -4.80 2.67 3.00
N THR A 204 -4.05 1.64 3.44
CA THR A 204 -3.51 0.56 2.60
C THR A 204 -3.70 -0.80 3.29
N PRO A 205 -3.82 -1.91 2.55
CA PRO A 205 -4.03 -3.22 3.17
C PRO A 205 -2.79 -3.79 3.86
N ASN A 206 -1.59 -3.35 3.51
CA ASN A 206 -0.34 -3.95 4.00
C ASN A 206 0.34 -3.07 5.06
N PHE A 207 0.69 -3.69 6.20
CA PHE A 207 1.33 -2.98 7.33
C PHE A 207 2.73 -2.44 6.99
N GLY A 208 3.55 -3.23 6.29
CA GLY A 208 4.89 -2.78 5.90
C GLY A 208 4.83 -1.59 4.96
N GLU A 209 3.91 -1.61 3.99
CA GLU A 209 3.68 -0.46 3.09
C GLU A 209 3.17 0.76 3.86
N ALA A 210 2.24 0.59 4.80
CA ALA A 210 1.75 1.69 5.61
C ALA A 210 2.89 2.39 6.38
N ASN A 211 3.83 1.63 6.94
CA ASN A 211 4.97 2.19 7.67
C ASN A 211 5.91 2.97 6.74
N VAL A 212 6.28 2.37 5.60
CA VAL A 212 7.13 3.04 4.61
C VAL A 212 6.46 4.31 4.09
N ASN A 213 5.17 4.25 3.75
CA ASN A 213 4.42 5.40 3.24
C ASN A 213 4.29 6.53 4.28
N ARG A 214 4.16 6.20 5.59
CA ARG A 214 4.25 7.23 6.65
C ARG A 214 5.57 7.96 6.65
N VAL A 215 6.67 7.22 6.52
CA VAL A 215 8.00 7.84 6.46
C VAL A 215 8.14 8.67 5.20
N MET A 216 7.65 8.20 4.04
CA MET A 216 7.61 8.99 2.80
C MET A 216 6.87 10.32 3.02
N CYS A 217 5.72 10.31 3.72
CA CYS A 217 5.00 11.53 4.06
C CYS A 217 5.83 12.47 4.95
N GLN A 218 6.55 11.93 5.95
CA GLN A 218 7.35 12.71 6.91
C GLN A 218 8.57 13.39 6.28
N VAL A 219 9.16 12.79 5.24
CA VAL A 219 10.39 13.29 4.60
C VAL A 219 10.11 14.12 3.34
N SER A 220 8.85 14.39 3.03
CA SER A 220 8.43 15.11 1.82
C SER A 220 7.81 16.46 2.15
N GLY A 221 8.19 17.50 1.41
CA GLY A 221 7.67 18.87 1.57
C GLY A 221 6.21 19.01 1.13
N GLN A 222 5.80 18.24 0.10
CA GLN A 222 4.43 18.25 -0.41
C GLN A 222 3.95 16.82 -0.64
N ILE A 223 2.76 16.50 -0.16
CA ILE A 223 2.10 15.21 -0.41
C ILE A 223 1.02 15.40 -1.47
N ILE A 224 1.17 14.72 -2.60
CA ILE A 224 0.23 14.69 -3.72
C ILE A 224 -0.40 13.30 -3.74
N ALA A 225 -1.64 13.20 -3.30
CA ALA A 225 -2.39 11.95 -3.36
C ALA A 225 -3.00 11.75 -4.75
N MET A 226 -2.89 10.54 -5.27
CA MET A 226 -3.34 10.16 -6.62
C MET A 226 -4.34 9.01 -6.51
N THR A 227 -5.60 9.27 -6.81
CA THR A 227 -6.64 8.25 -6.65
C THR A 227 -7.79 8.41 -7.62
N ASP A 228 -8.32 7.31 -8.12
CA ASP A 228 -9.60 7.32 -8.82
C ASP A 228 -10.78 7.32 -7.83
N SER A 229 -11.94 7.79 -8.30
CA SER A 229 -13.15 7.97 -7.47
C SER A 229 -13.64 6.71 -6.77
N THR A 230 -13.26 5.52 -7.23
CA THR A 230 -13.68 4.27 -6.58
C THR A 230 -13.02 4.01 -5.22
N LYS A 231 -12.09 4.86 -4.81
CA LYS A 231 -11.39 4.73 -3.53
C LYS A 231 -12.01 5.55 -2.40
N PHE A 232 -12.85 6.51 -2.71
CA PHE A 232 -13.56 7.28 -1.69
C PHE A 232 -14.58 6.42 -0.93
N GLY A 233 -14.70 6.66 0.37
CA GLY A 233 -15.54 5.87 1.27
C GLY A 233 -15.03 4.46 1.54
N ARG A 234 -13.83 4.12 1.06
CA ARG A 234 -13.19 2.84 1.35
C ARG A 234 -12.15 2.96 2.45
N LYS A 235 -12.16 1.98 3.32
CA LYS A 235 -11.16 1.79 4.37
C LYS A 235 -10.33 0.56 4.08
N SER A 236 -9.08 0.55 4.48
CA SER A 236 -8.20 -0.60 4.42
C SER A 236 -7.63 -0.91 5.80
N PHE A 237 -6.87 -2.00 5.95
CA PHE A 237 -6.45 -2.50 7.25
C PHE A 237 -5.53 -1.54 8.03
N CYS A 238 -4.65 -0.83 7.34
CA CYS A 238 -3.66 0.05 7.94
C CYS A 238 -3.86 1.49 7.49
N THR A 239 -3.92 2.42 8.43
CA THR A 239 -3.89 3.85 8.14
C THR A 239 -2.45 4.28 7.84
N ILE A 240 -2.27 5.01 6.75
CA ILE A 240 -1.02 5.68 6.41
C ILE A 240 -0.97 6.99 7.18
N GLU A 241 -1.85 7.92 6.84
CA GLU A 241 -1.91 9.27 7.42
C GLU A 241 -3.33 9.84 7.37
N LYS A 242 -3.54 10.93 8.11
CA LYS A 242 -4.77 11.74 8.04
C LYS A 242 -4.80 12.55 6.74
N ILE A 243 -6.01 12.79 6.21
CA ILE A 243 -6.17 13.51 4.93
C ILE A 243 -5.69 14.97 4.96
N ASN A 244 -5.68 15.64 6.12
CA ASN A 244 -5.24 17.04 6.26
C ASN A 244 -3.74 17.26 5.99
N LEU A 245 -2.93 16.21 5.90
CA LEU A 245 -1.52 16.29 5.50
C LEU A 245 -1.34 16.35 3.98
N ILE A 246 -2.39 16.04 3.21
CA ILE A 246 -2.35 16.12 1.75
C ILE A 246 -2.37 17.59 1.34
N LYS A 247 -1.43 18.00 0.49
CA LYS A 247 -1.45 19.33 -0.13
C LYS A 247 -2.32 19.38 -1.37
N THR A 248 -2.24 18.32 -2.18
CA THR A 248 -3.00 18.21 -3.44
C THR A 248 -3.55 16.80 -3.58
N LEU A 249 -4.80 16.71 -4.01
CA LEU A 249 -5.44 15.48 -4.43
C LEU A 249 -5.73 15.55 -5.95
N ILE A 250 -5.32 14.54 -6.70
CA ILE A 250 -5.65 14.39 -8.12
C ILE A 250 -6.60 13.21 -8.26
N THR A 251 -7.78 13.49 -8.84
CA THR A 251 -8.85 12.48 -8.99
C THR A 251 -9.71 12.77 -10.23
N ASP A 252 -10.67 11.90 -10.52
CA ASP A 252 -11.61 12.04 -11.65
C ASP A 252 -12.92 12.74 -11.25
N THR A 253 -13.75 13.04 -12.28
CA THR A 253 -15.03 13.77 -12.14
C THR A 253 -16.06 13.09 -11.25
N LYS A 254 -15.92 11.79 -10.95
CA LYS A 254 -16.85 11.02 -10.13
C LYS A 254 -16.56 11.09 -8.63
N ILE A 255 -15.68 12.01 -8.19
CA ILE A 255 -15.49 12.29 -6.76
C ILE A 255 -16.84 12.60 -6.10
N PRO A 256 -17.21 11.98 -4.94
CA PRO A 256 -18.44 12.31 -4.24
C PRO A 256 -18.45 13.78 -3.78
N LYS A 257 -19.60 14.44 -3.91
CA LYS A 257 -19.73 15.88 -3.61
C LYS A 257 -19.39 16.24 -2.17
N ASP A 258 -19.80 15.40 -1.23
CA ASP A 258 -19.50 15.55 0.20
C ASP A 258 -17.99 15.48 0.47
N TYR A 259 -17.27 14.61 -0.22
CA TYR A 259 -15.80 14.55 -0.15
C TYR A 259 -15.16 15.83 -0.71
N LEU A 260 -15.59 16.28 -1.88
CA LEU A 260 -15.08 17.51 -2.50
C LEU A 260 -15.24 18.73 -1.60
N GLU A 261 -16.43 18.90 -1.00
CA GLU A 261 -16.71 19.99 -0.05
C GLU A 261 -15.83 19.92 1.19
N GLN A 262 -15.65 18.74 1.78
CA GLN A 262 -14.80 18.57 2.97
C GLN A 262 -13.32 18.80 2.66
N LEU A 263 -12.83 18.34 1.52
CA LEU A 263 -11.45 18.57 1.08
C LEU A 263 -11.16 20.05 0.88
N HIS A 264 -12.09 20.80 0.29
CA HIS A 264 -11.97 22.27 0.16
C HIS A 264 -11.97 22.98 1.53
N LYS A 265 -12.82 22.54 2.47
CA LYS A 265 -12.81 23.08 3.86
C LYS A 265 -11.49 22.84 4.59
N LEU A 266 -10.80 21.74 4.27
CA LEU A 266 -9.47 21.41 4.80
C LEU A 266 -8.33 22.16 4.08
N GLY A 267 -8.63 22.97 3.06
CA GLY A 267 -7.63 23.70 2.28
C GLY A 267 -6.81 22.81 1.32
N ILE A 268 -7.32 21.64 0.98
CA ILE A 268 -6.68 20.71 0.05
C ILE A 268 -7.00 21.15 -1.37
N ASN A 269 -5.96 21.31 -2.19
CA ASN A 269 -6.12 21.58 -3.62
C ASN A 269 -6.61 20.32 -4.34
N VAL A 270 -7.84 20.33 -4.85
CA VAL A 270 -8.40 19.18 -5.59
C VAL A 270 -8.31 19.46 -7.08
N VAL A 271 -7.55 18.63 -7.78
CA VAL A 271 -7.37 18.67 -9.23
C VAL A 271 -8.18 17.53 -9.84
N ILE A 272 -9.18 17.88 -10.61
CA ILE A 272 -10.11 16.92 -11.27
C ILE A 272 -9.65 16.73 -12.70
N VAL A 273 -9.48 15.49 -13.12
CA VAL A 273 -9.24 15.12 -14.52
C VAL A 273 -10.54 14.63 -15.15
N ASP A 274 -10.73 14.96 -16.43
CA ASP A 274 -11.90 14.52 -17.18
C ASP A 274 -11.91 13.00 -17.38
N ASP A 275 -13.10 12.41 -17.57
CA ASP A 275 -13.28 10.96 -17.79
C ASP A 275 -12.70 10.46 -19.14
#